data_2a181d5ae79696af7d047c819bd9ee58
#
_entry.id   2a181d5ae79696af7d047c819bd9ee58
#
_cell.length_a   1.000
_cell.length_b   1.000
_cell.length_c   1.000
_cell.angle_alpha   90.00
_cell.angle_beta   90.00
_cell.angle_gamma   90.00
#
_symmetry.space_group_name_H-M   'P 1'
#
loop_
_entity.id
_entity.type
_entity.pdbx_description
1 polymer ?
#
loop_
_entity_poly.entity_id
_entity_poly.type
_entity_poly.pdbx_seq_one_letter_code
_entity_poly.pdbx_strand_id
1 'polypeptide(L)'
;ISFSDLLNKSEYIDQISEYDQRQLAKLIKTKTDIANYEAQLESDLRQVESVKTDLESNEAELQTIIDQKQEEITRYDGDIEAQKSLMNKFTVAREEAERRIAEISRQEMGKANANGTGAYTKDGKVYDTSKYKGKFMWPVSTGGVITDEFGYRDAPTAGASTYHQGLDIGCDYGTDIVAAEAGTVVMSCYNGGGGNMVMISHGGGICTVYMHNSQLCVNVGDKVVKGQVIAKAGSTGVSTGPHCHFGVSIDGTYVNPHDFLGQ
;
A
#
# COMPACT_ATOMS: atom_id res chain seq x y z
N ILE A 1 107.25 -24.77 26.77
CA ILE A 1 105.98 -24.66 25.98
C ILE A 1 106.39 -24.85 24.55
N SER A 2 105.87 -25.90 23.92
CA SER A 2 106.12 -26.19 22.48
C SER A 2 105.50 -25.07 21.62
N PHE A 3 106.12 -24.76 20.48
CA PHE A 3 105.58 -23.82 19.50
C PHE A 3 104.17 -24.24 19.02
N SER A 4 103.91 -25.55 18.91
CA SER A 4 102.62 -26.15 18.60
C SER A 4 101.57 -25.79 19.68
N ASP A 5 101.91 -25.79 20.96
CA ASP A 5 100.99 -25.46 22.06
C ASP A 5 100.61 -23.97 22.03
N LEU A 6 101.50 -23.10 21.54
CA LEU A 6 101.27 -21.68 21.41
C LEU A 6 100.29 -21.38 20.23
N LEU A 7 100.49 -22.10 19.13
CA LEU A 7 99.63 -21.96 17.96
C LEU A 7 98.19 -22.43 18.29
N ASN A 8 98.03 -23.57 18.94
CA ASN A 8 96.75 -24.12 19.37
C ASN A 8 96.00 -23.13 20.33
N LYS A 9 96.75 -22.48 21.23
CA LYS A 9 96.15 -21.44 22.12
C LYS A 9 95.73 -20.24 21.39
N SER A 10 96.43 -19.76 20.36
CA SER A 10 96.07 -18.62 19.55
C SER A 10 94.79 -18.92 18.77
N GLU A 11 94.69 -20.10 18.13
CA GLU A 11 93.47 -20.50 17.39
C GLU A 11 92.27 -20.61 18.30
N TYR A 12 92.43 -21.06 19.55
CA TYR A 12 91.36 -21.18 20.53
C TYR A 12 90.90 -19.76 21.00
N ILE A 13 91.77 -18.82 21.13
CA ILE A 13 91.49 -17.45 21.47
C ILE A 13 90.70 -16.78 20.32
N ASP A 14 91.08 -17.04 19.06
CA ASP A 14 90.38 -16.48 17.91
C ASP A 14 88.96 -17.06 17.80
N GLN A 15 88.75 -18.34 18.04
CA GLN A 15 87.46 -18.99 18.09
C GLN A 15 86.52 -18.36 19.17
N ILE A 16 87.06 -18.16 20.37
CA ILE A 16 86.35 -17.57 21.48
C ILE A 16 86.00 -16.11 21.09
N SER A 17 86.91 -15.35 20.53
CA SER A 17 86.68 -13.98 20.10
C SER A 17 85.58 -13.88 19.03
N GLU A 18 85.62 -14.75 18.01
CA GLU A 18 84.51 -14.84 17.01
C GLU A 18 83.20 -15.21 17.63
N TYR A 19 83.17 -16.14 18.59
CA TYR A 19 81.93 -16.50 19.28
C TYR A 19 81.39 -15.35 20.07
N ASP A 20 82.22 -14.67 20.85
CA ASP A 20 81.78 -13.49 21.62
C ASP A 20 81.29 -12.33 20.73
N GLN A 21 81.95 -12.06 19.60
CA GLN A 21 81.51 -11.12 18.62
C GLN A 21 80.12 -11.47 18.02
N ARG A 22 79.88 -12.75 17.71
CA ARG A 22 78.59 -13.22 17.23
C ARG A 22 77.50 -13.11 18.31
N GLN A 23 77.81 -13.36 19.57
CA GLN A 23 76.84 -13.20 20.68
C GLN A 23 76.54 -11.69 20.91
N LEU A 24 77.56 -10.87 20.87
CA LEU A 24 77.42 -9.41 20.99
C LEU A 24 76.54 -8.87 19.86
N ALA A 25 76.75 -9.22 18.59
CA ALA A 25 75.91 -8.84 17.44
C ALA A 25 74.49 -9.27 17.62
N LYS A 26 74.22 -10.51 18.11
CA LYS A 26 72.87 -10.97 18.44
C LYS A 26 72.22 -10.10 19.53
N LEU A 27 72.93 -9.82 20.58
CA LEU A 27 72.46 -8.98 21.68
C LEU A 27 72.07 -7.57 21.21
N ILE A 28 72.93 -6.94 20.38
CA ILE A 28 72.66 -5.64 19.79
C ILE A 28 71.41 -5.69 18.93
N LYS A 29 71.31 -6.70 18.06
CA LYS A 29 70.12 -6.87 17.22
C LYS A 29 68.86 -7.03 18.05
N THR A 30 68.86 -7.91 19.06
CA THR A 30 67.70 -8.13 19.95
C THR A 30 67.30 -6.85 20.67
N LYS A 31 68.30 -6.07 21.15
CA LYS A 31 68.03 -4.75 21.77
C LYS A 31 67.36 -3.79 20.82
N THR A 32 67.79 -3.73 19.55
CA THR A 32 67.17 -2.92 18.52
C THR A 32 65.74 -3.33 18.18
N ASP A 33 65.56 -4.67 18.07
CA ASP A 33 64.24 -5.24 17.79
C ASP A 33 63.25 -4.93 18.94
N ILE A 34 63.68 -5.04 20.19
CA ILE A 34 62.87 -4.69 21.37
C ILE A 34 62.50 -3.19 21.32
N ALA A 35 63.42 -2.27 21.06
CA ALA A 35 63.13 -0.85 20.98
C ALA A 35 62.14 -0.50 19.85
N ASN A 36 62.20 -1.23 18.71
CA ASN A 36 61.25 -1.07 17.62
C ASN A 36 59.85 -1.57 18.00
N TYR A 37 59.78 -2.74 18.70
CA TYR A 37 58.49 -3.26 19.20
C TYR A 37 57.85 -2.34 20.25
N GLU A 38 58.68 -1.75 21.17
CA GLU A 38 58.19 -0.77 22.16
C GLU A 38 57.58 0.46 21.46
N ALA A 39 58.28 1.01 20.47
CA ALA A 39 57.76 2.13 19.71
C ALA A 39 56.47 1.82 18.92
N GLN A 40 56.41 0.62 18.34
CA GLN A 40 55.17 0.15 17.65
C GLN A 40 54.02 -0.02 18.64
N LEU A 41 54.29 -0.63 19.80
CA LEU A 41 53.25 -0.84 20.83
C LEU A 41 52.70 0.49 21.35
N GLU A 42 53.56 1.52 21.57
CA GLU A 42 53.09 2.83 21.94
C GLU A 42 52.25 3.50 20.87
N SER A 43 52.55 3.30 19.58
CA SER A 43 51.77 3.81 18.46
C SER A 43 50.40 3.14 18.40
N ASP A 44 50.37 1.80 18.53
CA ASP A 44 49.14 1.00 18.51
C ASP A 44 48.22 1.37 19.70
N LEU A 45 48.81 1.59 20.88
CA LEU A 45 48.08 1.99 22.08
C LEU A 45 47.40 3.35 21.90
N ARG A 46 48.10 4.34 21.29
CA ARG A 46 47.52 5.64 20.96
C ARG A 46 46.36 5.49 19.94
N GLN A 47 46.50 4.61 18.99
CA GLN A 47 45.46 4.36 17.99
C GLN A 47 44.21 3.73 18.61
N VAL A 48 44.38 2.75 19.50
CA VAL A 48 43.29 2.14 20.27
C VAL A 48 42.56 3.17 21.12
N GLU A 49 43.31 4.04 21.78
CA GLU A 49 42.74 5.10 22.62
C GLU A 49 41.91 6.12 21.81
N SER A 50 42.36 6.50 20.61
CA SER A 50 41.63 7.33 19.66
C SER A 50 40.33 6.65 19.21
N VAL A 51 40.40 5.38 18.77
CA VAL A 51 39.20 4.63 18.34
C VAL A 51 38.20 4.46 19.48
N LYS A 52 38.67 4.28 20.72
CA LYS A 52 37.80 4.21 21.89
C LYS A 52 37.03 5.53 22.11
N THR A 53 37.74 6.67 21.99
CA THR A 53 37.11 7.99 22.15
C THR A 53 36.06 8.25 21.05
N ASP A 54 36.36 7.88 19.80
CA ASP A 54 35.43 7.99 18.67
C ASP A 54 34.19 7.10 18.87
N LEU A 55 34.38 5.89 19.42
CA LEU A 55 33.28 4.98 19.71
C LEU A 55 32.37 5.54 20.81
N GLU A 56 32.92 6.06 21.90
CA GLU A 56 32.15 6.69 22.99
C GLU A 56 31.34 7.90 22.47
N SER A 57 31.93 8.69 21.56
CA SER A 57 31.22 9.81 20.90
C SER A 57 30.06 9.32 20.02
N ASN A 58 30.31 8.29 19.21
CA ASN A 58 29.26 7.71 18.34
C ASN A 58 28.12 7.06 19.14
N GLU A 59 28.43 6.41 20.27
CA GLU A 59 27.41 5.87 21.17
C GLU A 59 26.51 6.96 21.75
N ALA A 60 27.08 8.10 22.16
CA ALA A 60 26.30 9.24 22.68
C ALA A 60 25.41 9.86 21.59
N GLU A 61 25.92 9.98 20.37
CA GLU A 61 25.17 10.48 19.22
C GLU A 61 24.00 9.54 18.85
N LEU A 62 24.26 8.22 18.80
CA LEU A 62 23.24 7.21 18.56
C LEU A 62 22.14 7.23 19.63
N GLN A 63 22.49 7.37 20.90
CA GLN A 63 21.52 7.46 21.97
C GLN A 63 20.60 8.68 21.79
N THR A 64 21.18 9.83 21.41
CA THR A 64 20.40 11.03 21.12
C THR A 64 19.41 10.83 19.97
N ILE A 65 19.82 10.13 18.92
CA ILE A 65 18.94 9.80 17.78
C ILE A 65 17.83 8.83 18.20
N ILE A 66 18.16 7.84 19.03
CA ILE A 66 17.17 6.88 19.57
C ILE A 66 16.10 7.61 20.38
N ASP A 67 16.51 8.51 21.26
CA ASP A 67 15.58 9.28 22.11
C ASP A 67 14.65 10.15 21.26
N GLN A 68 15.21 10.86 20.26
CA GLN A 68 14.42 11.65 19.30
C GLN A 68 13.42 10.81 18.51
N LYS A 69 13.83 9.62 18.05
CA LYS A 69 12.93 8.72 17.32
C LYS A 69 11.84 8.13 18.21
N GLN A 70 12.14 7.88 19.48
CA GLN A 70 11.14 7.41 20.43
C GLN A 70 10.07 8.48 20.71
N GLU A 71 10.44 9.75 20.82
CA GLU A 71 9.49 10.85 20.93
C GLU A 71 8.62 10.99 19.66
N GLU A 72 9.23 10.87 18.49
CA GLU A 72 8.52 10.91 17.20
C GLU A 72 7.50 9.77 17.08
N ILE A 73 7.87 8.55 17.45
CA ILE A 73 6.97 7.38 17.49
C ILE A 73 5.78 7.65 18.43
N THR A 74 6.03 8.13 19.64
CA THR A 74 4.97 8.42 20.61
C THR A 74 3.97 9.46 20.08
N ARG A 75 4.47 10.47 19.36
CA ARG A 75 3.62 11.48 18.70
C ARG A 75 2.75 10.86 17.61
N TYR A 76 3.34 10.03 16.74
CA TYR A 76 2.59 9.35 15.67
C TYR A 76 1.54 8.38 16.22
N ASP A 77 1.83 7.66 17.30
CA ASP A 77 0.86 6.79 17.95
C ASP A 77 -0.36 7.59 18.44
N GLY A 78 -0.13 8.77 19.02
CA GLY A 78 -1.21 9.68 19.43
C GLY A 78 -2.05 10.17 18.23
N ASP A 79 -1.41 10.55 17.14
CA ASP A 79 -2.08 10.99 15.92
C ASP A 79 -2.90 9.84 15.27
N ILE A 80 -2.39 8.63 15.27
CA ILE A 80 -3.07 7.43 14.77
C ILE A 80 -4.34 7.15 15.59
N GLU A 81 -4.27 7.20 16.90
CA GLU A 81 -5.45 6.99 17.75
C GLU A 81 -6.50 8.09 17.58
N ALA A 82 -6.08 9.35 17.42
CA ALA A 82 -6.99 10.44 17.09
C ALA A 82 -7.69 10.24 15.75
N GLN A 83 -6.95 9.81 14.73
CA GLN A 83 -7.51 9.51 13.40
C GLN A 83 -8.46 8.31 13.42
N LYS A 84 -8.15 7.24 14.17
CA LYS A 84 -9.05 6.10 14.37
C LYS A 84 -10.36 6.51 15.04
N SER A 85 -10.30 7.37 16.08
CA SER A 85 -11.48 7.90 16.73
C SER A 85 -12.36 8.71 15.77
N LEU A 86 -11.73 9.55 14.93
CA LEU A 86 -12.42 10.34 13.91
C LEU A 86 -13.05 9.44 12.84
N MET A 87 -12.33 8.44 12.37
CA MET A 87 -12.81 7.45 11.41
C MET A 87 -14.04 6.71 11.93
N ASN A 88 -14.02 6.28 13.20
CA ASN A 88 -15.18 5.62 13.83
C ASN A 88 -16.40 6.54 13.87
N LYS A 89 -16.23 7.83 14.20
CA LYS A 89 -17.32 8.81 14.17
C LYS A 89 -17.90 8.99 12.75
N PHE A 90 -17.04 9.06 11.73
CA PHE A 90 -17.49 9.14 10.34
C PHE A 90 -18.19 7.86 9.88
N THR A 91 -17.72 6.69 10.30
CA THR A 91 -18.36 5.40 9.97
C THR A 91 -19.77 5.33 10.54
N VAL A 92 -19.95 5.69 11.83
CA VAL A 92 -21.27 5.71 12.48
C VAL A 92 -22.20 6.74 11.82
N ALA A 93 -21.70 7.94 11.52
CA ALA A 93 -22.50 8.98 10.84
C ALA A 93 -22.90 8.57 9.41
N ARG A 94 -22.00 7.87 8.70
CA ARG A 94 -22.28 7.32 7.36
C ARG A 94 -23.36 6.25 7.43
N GLU A 95 -23.25 5.28 8.34
CA GLU A 95 -24.24 4.22 8.52
C GLU A 95 -25.63 4.78 8.87
N GLU A 96 -25.68 5.82 9.70
CA GLU A 96 -26.94 6.50 10.03
C GLU A 96 -27.53 7.23 8.81
N ALA A 97 -26.70 7.91 8.02
CA ALA A 97 -27.12 8.56 6.79
C ALA A 97 -27.61 7.54 5.74
N GLU A 98 -26.89 6.43 5.55
CA GLU A 98 -27.29 5.35 4.65
C GLU A 98 -28.64 4.72 5.08
N ARG A 99 -28.84 4.51 6.39
CA ARG A 99 -30.11 4.00 6.94
C ARG A 99 -31.26 4.97 6.66
N ARG A 100 -31.06 6.28 6.84
CA ARG A 100 -32.07 7.32 6.52
C ARG A 100 -32.38 7.38 5.04
N ILE A 101 -31.36 7.30 4.18
CA ILE A 101 -31.53 7.26 2.72
C ILE A 101 -32.34 6.05 2.31
N ALA A 102 -32.04 4.87 2.87
CA ALA A 102 -32.77 3.65 2.58
C ALA A 102 -34.21 3.69 3.06
N GLU A 103 -34.49 4.31 4.19
CA GLU A 103 -35.85 4.49 4.70
C GLU A 103 -36.68 5.43 3.83
N ILE A 104 -36.09 6.56 3.41
CA ILE A 104 -36.70 7.47 2.46
C ILE A 104 -36.95 6.77 1.10
N SER A 105 -35.97 6.02 0.61
CA SER A 105 -36.09 5.27 -0.66
C SER A 105 -37.20 4.22 -0.61
N ARG A 106 -37.38 3.51 0.53
CA ARG A 106 -38.50 2.58 0.72
C ARG A 106 -39.86 3.28 0.69
N GLN A 107 -39.97 4.44 1.36
CA GLN A 107 -41.20 5.21 1.37
C GLN A 107 -41.57 5.74 -0.02
N GLU A 108 -40.57 6.19 -0.79
CA GLU A 108 -40.77 6.69 -2.16
C GLU A 108 -41.06 5.53 -3.15
N MET A 109 -40.36 4.38 -3.03
CA MET A 109 -40.64 3.17 -3.82
C MET A 109 -42.07 2.62 -3.57
N GLY A 110 -42.53 2.67 -2.30
CA GLY A 110 -43.90 2.27 -1.97
C GLY A 110 -44.98 3.13 -2.67
N LYS A 111 -44.67 4.41 -2.89
CA LYS A 111 -45.55 5.34 -3.64
C LYS A 111 -45.49 5.16 -5.16
N ALA A 112 -44.31 4.84 -5.71
CA ALA A 112 -44.06 4.65 -7.14
C ALA A 112 -44.70 3.35 -7.68
N ASN A 113 -44.66 2.26 -6.89
CA ASN A 113 -45.26 0.97 -7.26
C ASN A 113 -46.79 0.99 -7.29
N ALA A 114 -47.44 1.97 -6.65
CA ALA A 114 -48.88 2.08 -6.66
C ALA A 114 -49.46 2.59 -8.02
N ASN A 115 -48.64 3.18 -8.90
CA ASN A 115 -49.10 3.82 -10.15
C ASN A 115 -48.71 3.11 -11.44
N GLY A 116 -47.95 1.98 -11.42
CA GLY A 116 -47.67 1.16 -12.61
C GLY A 116 -46.92 1.85 -13.76
N THR A 117 -46.52 3.10 -13.61
CA THR A 117 -45.74 3.85 -14.59
C THR A 117 -44.26 3.65 -14.29
N GLY A 118 -43.45 3.28 -15.28
CA GLY A 118 -41.98 3.10 -15.15
C GLY A 118 -41.22 4.39 -14.83
N ALA A 119 -41.78 5.25 -13.99
CA ALA A 119 -41.24 6.53 -13.60
C ALA A 119 -40.73 6.46 -12.15
N TYR A 120 -39.50 6.87 -11.90
CA TYR A 120 -38.93 7.07 -10.58
C TYR A 120 -39.18 8.50 -10.12
N THR A 121 -39.63 8.69 -8.87
CA THR A 121 -39.87 10.02 -8.31
C THR A 121 -38.96 10.32 -7.14
N LYS A 122 -38.19 11.39 -7.21
CA LYS A 122 -37.33 11.90 -6.14
C LYS A 122 -37.52 13.40 -5.99
N ASP A 123 -37.73 13.89 -4.76
CA ASP A 123 -37.88 15.31 -4.42
C ASP A 123 -38.95 16.01 -5.28
N GLY A 124 -40.05 15.29 -5.57
CA GLY A 124 -41.14 15.78 -6.42
C GLY A 124 -40.85 15.82 -7.93
N LYS A 125 -39.64 15.45 -8.35
CA LYS A 125 -39.23 15.33 -9.74
C LYS A 125 -39.41 13.91 -10.25
N VAL A 126 -40.10 13.78 -11.37
CA VAL A 126 -40.36 12.50 -12.04
C VAL A 126 -39.25 12.22 -13.07
N TYR A 127 -38.61 11.09 -12.97
CA TYR A 127 -37.57 10.62 -13.90
C TYR A 127 -38.14 9.54 -14.79
N ASP A 128 -38.17 9.76 -16.10
CA ASP A 128 -38.58 8.74 -17.05
C ASP A 128 -37.43 7.71 -17.26
N THR A 129 -37.56 6.59 -16.57
CA THR A 129 -36.61 5.46 -16.67
C THR A 129 -37.03 4.48 -17.75
N SER A 130 -38.20 4.65 -18.39
CA SER A 130 -38.74 3.70 -19.38
C SER A 130 -37.82 3.49 -20.58
N LYS A 131 -37.02 4.51 -20.92
CA LYS A 131 -36.01 4.47 -21.99
C LYS A 131 -34.89 3.43 -21.71
N TYR A 132 -34.54 3.18 -20.45
CA TYR A 132 -33.38 2.36 -20.06
C TYR A 132 -33.79 1.06 -19.37
N LYS A 133 -35.01 0.89 -18.92
CA LYS A 133 -35.49 -0.29 -18.21
C LYS A 133 -35.36 -1.53 -19.07
N GLY A 134 -34.61 -2.55 -18.55
CA GLY A 134 -34.35 -3.79 -19.27
C GLY A 134 -33.48 -3.65 -20.53
N LYS A 135 -32.72 -2.54 -20.66
CA LYS A 135 -31.92 -2.28 -21.87
C LYS A 135 -30.42 -2.18 -21.64
N PHE A 136 -29.98 -2.06 -20.39
CA PHE A 136 -28.54 -2.03 -20.12
C PHE A 136 -27.92 -3.40 -20.42
N MET A 137 -26.75 -3.34 -21.08
CA MET A 137 -25.95 -4.51 -21.32
C MET A 137 -25.29 -4.98 -20.02
N TRP A 138 -25.11 -6.29 -19.89
CA TRP A 138 -24.31 -6.86 -18.82
C TRP A 138 -22.88 -6.29 -18.84
N PRO A 139 -22.36 -5.78 -17.72
CA PRO A 139 -21.12 -4.98 -17.72
C PRO A 139 -19.84 -5.81 -17.79
N VAL A 140 -19.89 -7.13 -17.57
CA VAL A 140 -18.74 -8.04 -17.61
C VAL A 140 -18.76 -8.80 -18.93
N SER A 141 -17.72 -8.62 -19.77
CA SER A 141 -17.68 -9.15 -21.15
C SER A 141 -17.76 -10.66 -21.25
N THR A 142 -17.29 -11.39 -20.25
CA THR A 142 -17.30 -12.85 -20.18
C THR A 142 -18.52 -13.43 -19.46
N GLY A 143 -19.49 -12.57 -19.03
CA GLY A 143 -20.59 -12.98 -18.16
C GLY A 143 -20.26 -12.76 -16.69
N GLY A 144 -19.95 -13.78 -15.94
CA GLY A 144 -19.76 -13.76 -14.50
C GLY A 144 -21.02 -14.14 -13.71
N VAL A 145 -20.88 -14.26 -12.41
CA VAL A 145 -21.96 -14.68 -11.49
C VAL A 145 -22.19 -13.55 -10.48
N ILE A 146 -23.45 -13.23 -10.19
CA ILE A 146 -23.75 -12.29 -9.10
C ILE A 146 -23.31 -12.94 -7.80
N THR A 147 -22.41 -12.30 -7.10
CA THR A 147 -21.85 -12.72 -5.81
C THR A 147 -22.49 -11.96 -4.66
N ASP A 148 -23.07 -10.77 -4.95
CA ASP A 148 -23.77 -9.97 -3.94
C ASP A 148 -24.82 -9.07 -4.59
N GLU A 149 -25.98 -9.00 -3.93
CA GLU A 149 -27.20 -8.34 -4.43
C GLU A 149 -27.30 -6.88 -3.94
N PHE A 150 -28.10 -6.09 -4.66
CA PHE A 150 -28.46 -4.74 -4.24
C PHE A 150 -29.31 -4.76 -2.97
N GLY A 151 -28.97 -3.92 -1.99
CA GLY A 151 -29.80 -3.74 -0.80
C GLY A 151 -29.07 -4.02 0.51
N TYR A 152 -29.82 -4.34 1.56
CA TYR A 152 -29.23 -4.61 2.88
C TYR A 152 -28.55 -5.95 2.91
N ARG A 153 -27.34 -5.96 3.48
CA ARG A 153 -26.51 -7.15 3.68
C ARG A 153 -25.67 -7.01 4.95
N ASP A 154 -25.11 -8.08 5.45
CA ASP A 154 -23.98 -8.02 6.38
C ASP A 154 -22.75 -7.51 5.65
N ALA A 155 -21.96 -6.66 6.30
CA ALA A 155 -20.74 -6.13 5.69
C ALA A 155 -19.74 -7.27 5.39
N PRO A 156 -19.37 -7.51 4.13
CA PRO A 156 -18.53 -8.66 3.76
C PRO A 156 -17.09 -8.53 4.24
N THR A 157 -16.64 -7.32 4.52
CA THR A 157 -15.30 -7.03 5.07
C THR A 157 -15.30 -5.69 5.82
N ALA A 158 -14.27 -5.45 6.63
CA ALA A 158 -14.10 -4.20 7.34
C ALA A 158 -14.05 -3.00 6.36
N GLY A 159 -14.88 -1.98 6.62
CA GLY A 159 -15.03 -0.79 5.76
C GLY A 159 -16.04 -0.93 4.62
N ALA A 160 -16.60 -2.12 4.39
CA ALA A 160 -17.73 -2.28 3.47
C ALA A 160 -19.03 -1.77 4.08
N SER A 161 -19.96 -1.32 3.21
CA SER A 161 -21.29 -0.87 3.63
C SER A 161 -22.23 -2.05 3.92
N THR A 162 -23.12 -1.88 4.90
CA THR A 162 -24.27 -2.77 5.16
C THR A 162 -25.45 -2.52 4.22
N TYR A 163 -25.38 -1.48 3.38
CA TYR A 163 -26.31 -1.24 2.28
C TYR A 163 -25.56 -1.22 0.95
N HIS A 164 -25.74 -2.27 0.17
CA HIS A 164 -25.07 -2.45 -1.11
C HIS A 164 -25.74 -1.62 -2.21
N GLN A 165 -24.99 -0.70 -2.82
CA GLN A 165 -25.47 0.28 -3.78
C GLN A 165 -25.36 -0.19 -5.25
N GLY A 166 -25.22 -1.49 -5.46
CA GLY A 166 -25.05 -2.10 -6.79
C GLY A 166 -25.20 -3.61 -6.75
N LEU A 167 -24.73 -4.27 -7.79
CA LEU A 167 -24.55 -5.71 -7.89
C LEU A 167 -23.05 -5.99 -7.93
N ASP A 168 -22.58 -6.95 -7.17
CA ASP A 168 -21.22 -7.46 -7.31
C ASP A 168 -21.23 -8.68 -8.24
N ILE A 169 -20.50 -8.58 -9.34
CA ILE A 169 -20.41 -9.61 -10.37
C ILE A 169 -19.01 -10.20 -10.33
N GLY A 170 -18.88 -11.42 -9.77
CA GLY A 170 -17.62 -12.16 -9.71
C GLY A 170 -17.10 -12.49 -11.10
N CYS A 171 -15.84 -12.19 -11.36
CA CYS A 171 -15.16 -12.44 -12.63
C CYS A 171 -13.64 -12.49 -12.42
N ASP A 172 -12.91 -13.03 -13.41
CA ASP A 172 -11.46 -13.11 -13.33
C ASP A 172 -10.80 -11.73 -13.34
N TYR A 173 -9.67 -11.60 -12.62
CA TYR A 173 -8.87 -10.39 -12.62
C TYR A 173 -8.43 -10.04 -14.05
N GLY A 174 -8.63 -8.76 -14.45
CA GLY A 174 -8.28 -8.28 -15.79
C GLY A 174 -9.34 -8.52 -16.87
N THR A 175 -10.48 -9.13 -16.54
CA THR A 175 -11.64 -9.27 -17.44
C THR A 175 -12.11 -7.88 -17.91
N ASP A 176 -12.51 -7.78 -19.18
CA ASP A 176 -13.03 -6.54 -19.75
C ASP A 176 -14.35 -6.14 -19.11
N ILE A 177 -14.37 -4.92 -18.56
CA ILE A 177 -15.58 -4.25 -18.11
C ILE A 177 -16.04 -3.31 -19.21
N VAL A 178 -17.31 -3.44 -19.60
CA VAL A 178 -17.88 -2.71 -20.74
C VAL A 178 -18.98 -1.74 -20.29
N ALA A 179 -19.15 -0.65 -21.06
CA ALA A 179 -20.20 0.31 -20.82
C ALA A 179 -21.57 -0.34 -21.07
N ALA A 180 -22.43 -0.34 -20.04
CA ALA A 180 -23.78 -0.94 -20.11
C ALA A 180 -24.69 -0.19 -21.11
N GLU A 181 -24.45 1.09 -21.39
CA GLU A 181 -25.13 1.89 -22.38
C GLU A 181 -24.21 3.03 -22.86
N ALA A 182 -24.54 3.63 -24.00
CA ALA A 182 -23.82 4.79 -24.53
C ALA A 182 -23.96 5.99 -23.58
N GLY A 183 -22.90 6.80 -23.46
CA GLY A 183 -22.92 7.96 -22.57
C GLY A 183 -21.63 8.75 -22.57
N THR A 184 -21.47 9.61 -21.58
CA THR A 184 -20.27 10.41 -21.34
C THR A 184 -19.67 10.04 -19.98
N VAL A 185 -18.38 9.78 -19.95
CA VAL A 185 -17.65 9.49 -18.71
C VAL A 185 -17.60 10.75 -17.85
N VAL A 186 -18.17 10.67 -16.66
CA VAL A 186 -18.20 11.79 -15.69
C VAL A 186 -17.25 11.59 -14.52
N MET A 187 -16.76 10.35 -14.33
CA MET A 187 -15.71 10.03 -13.37
C MET A 187 -14.84 8.87 -13.89
N SER A 188 -13.53 9.00 -13.72
CA SER A 188 -12.53 7.97 -14.02
C SER A 188 -11.32 8.21 -13.13
N CYS A 189 -11.33 7.67 -11.91
CA CYS A 189 -10.30 7.90 -10.90
C CYS A 189 -10.33 6.85 -9.79
N TYR A 190 -9.31 6.87 -8.92
CA TYR A 190 -9.36 6.13 -7.66
C TYR A 190 -10.24 6.88 -6.65
N ASN A 191 -11.24 6.20 -6.09
CA ASN A 191 -12.20 6.78 -5.15
C ASN A 191 -12.34 5.92 -3.87
N GLY A 192 -11.37 6.02 -2.98
CA GLY A 192 -11.41 5.42 -1.65
C GLY A 192 -11.88 3.97 -1.62
N GLY A 193 -13.02 3.73 -0.94
CA GLY A 193 -13.61 2.38 -0.83
C GLY A 193 -14.01 1.75 -2.15
N GLY A 194 -14.40 2.54 -3.15
CA GLY A 194 -14.73 2.05 -4.50
C GLY A 194 -13.51 1.66 -5.35
N GLY A 195 -12.29 1.99 -4.89
CA GLY A 195 -11.07 1.73 -5.65
C GLY A 195 -11.03 2.51 -6.96
N ASN A 196 -10.47 1.92 -8.01
CA ASN A 196 -10.53 2.49 -9.35
C ASN A 196 -11.96 2.41 -9.90
N MET A 197 -12.54 3.57 -10.21
CA MET A 197 -13.95 3.71 -10.54
C MET A 197 -14.16 4.46 -11.86
N VAL A 198 -15.11 3.98 -12.66
CA VAL A 198 -15.68 4.70 -13.79
C VAL A 198 -17.14 5.01 -13.49
N MET A 199 -17.60 6.22 -13.81
CA MET A 199 -19.02 6.58 -13.83
C MET A 199 -19.37 7.17 -15.19
N ILE A 200 -20.46 6.71 -15.77
CA ILE A 200 -20.95 7.13 -17.09
C ILE A 200 -22.34 7.74 -16.94
N SER A 201 -22.51 8.97 -17.43
CA SER A 201 -23.82 9.62 -17.53
C SER A 201 -24.49 9.29 -18.87
N HIS A 202 -25.74 8.83 -18.79
CA HIS A 202 -26.57 8.46 -19.95
C HIS A 202 -27.59 9.54 -20.29
N GLY A 203 -27.54 10.69 -19.56
CA GLY A 203 -28.53 11.77 -19.65
C GLY A 203 -29.74 11.52 -18.76
N GLY A 204 -30.58 12.55 -18.60
CA GLY A 204 -31.80 12.47 -17.76
C GLY A 204 -31.55 12.20 -16.28
N GLY A 205 -30.33 12.45 -15.77
CA GLY A 205 -29.94 12.16 -14.38
C GLY A 205 -29.48 10.71 -14.14
N ILE A 206 -29.48 9.85 -15.17
CA ILE A 206 -29.16 8.43 -15.03
C ILE A 206 -27.66 8.20 -15.27
N CYS A 207 -27.02 7.53 -14.33
CA CYS A 207 -25.60 7.13 -14.41
C CYS A 207 -25.43 5.66 -14.10
N THR A 208 -24.39 5.04 -14.70
CA THR A 208 -23.86 3.73 -14.28
C THR A 208 -22.50 3.88 -13.64
N VAL A 209 -22.20 3.02 -12.69
CA VAL A 209 -20.99 3.05 -11.87
C VAL A 209 -20.32 1.68 -11.91
N TYR A 210 -18.99 1.67 -12.10
CA TYR A 210 -18.18 0.46 -12.22
C TYR A 210 -16.99 0.60 -11.28
N MET A 211 -16.94 -0.19 -10.19
CA MET A 211 -15.90 -0.05 -9.15
C MET A 211 -14.97 -1.26 -9.08
N HIS A 212 -13.96 -1.13 -8.23
CA HIS A 212 -12.95 -2.13 -7.90
C HIS A 212 -12.05 -2.55 -9.06
N ASN A 213 -11.97 -1.72 -10.14
CA ASN A 213 -11.22 -2.05 -11.34
C ASN A 213 -9.71 -2.12 -11.07
N SER A 214 -8.99 -2.97 -11.81
CA SER A 214 -7.52 -3.00 -11.82
C SER A 214 -6.93 -1.90 -12.68
N GLN A 215 -7.62 -1.54 -13.77
CA GLN A 215 -7.19 -0.52 -14.73
C GLN A 215 -8.40 0.25 -15.27
N LEU A 216 -8.25 1.55 -15.46
CA LEU A 216 -9.21 2.42 -16.14
C LEU A 216 -8.75 2.62 -17.59
N CYS A 217 -9.68 2.45 -18.55
CA CYS A 217 -9.38 2.51 -19.98
C CYS A 217 -9.96 3.76 -20.67
N VAL A 218 -10.64 4.63 -19.90
CA VAL A 218 -11.29 5.85 -20.38
C VAL A 218 -11.01 7.02 -19.46
N ASN A 219 -11.15 8.24 -19.96
CA ASN A 219 -10.95 9.48 -19.20
C ASN A 219 -12.27 10.25 -19.05
N VAL A 220 -12.32 11.14 -18.06
CA VAL A 220 -13.46 12.06 -17.89
C VAL A 220 -13.64 12.91 -19.15
N GLY A 221 -14.89 12.98 -19.63
CA GLY A 221 -15.28 13.68 -20.86
C GLY A 221 -15.36 12.77 -22.09
N ASP A 222 -14.81 11.55 -22.06
CA ASP A 222 -14.91 10.61 -23.16
C ASP A 222 -16.36 10.22 -23.43
N LYS A 223 -16.72 10.16 -24.71
CA LYS A 223 -17.99 9.57 -25.16
C LYS A 223 -17.78 8.09 -25.45
N VAL A 224 -18.57 7.27 -24.79
CA VAL A 224 -18.51 5.81 -24.96
C VAL A 224 -19.78 5.29 -25.62
N VAL A 225 -19.63 4.22 -26.38
CA VAL A 225 -20.76 3.48 -26.93
C VAL A 225 -21.07 2.27 -26.08
N LYS A 226 -22.29 1.77 -26.13
CA LYS A 226 -22.71 0.53 -25.48
C LYS A 226 -21.79 -0.63 -25.87
N GLY A 227 -21.28 -1.39 -24.86
CA GLY A 227 -20.35 -2.48 -25.07
C GLY A 227 -18.88 -2.08 -25.25
N GLN A 228 -18.56 -0.79 -25.24
CA GLN A 228 -17.18 -0.35 -25.28
C GLN A 228 -16.44 -0.73 -23.98
N VAL A 229 -15.22 -1.24 -24.10
CA VAL A 229 -14.36 -1.50 -22.94
C VAL A 229 -13.98 -0.18 -22.25
N ILE A 230 -14.26 -0.10 -20.97
CA ILE A 230 -14.05 1.11 -20.15
C ILE A 230 -13.06 0.88 -19.01
N ALA A 231 -12.90 -0.38 -18.58
CA ALA A 231 -12.02 -0.75 -17.48
C ALA A 231 -11.66 -2.24 -17.55
N LYS A 232 -10.79 -2.69 -16.65
CA LYS A 232 -10.46 -4.09 -16.40
C LYS A 232 -10.85 -4.45 -14.97
N ALA A 233 -11.50 -5.58 -14.79
CA ALA A 233 -11.88 -6.08 -13.47
C ALA A 233 -10.69 -6.22 -12.52
N GLY A 234 -10.90 -5.99 -11.25
CA GLY A 234 -9.87 -6.05 -10.23
C GLY A 234 -10.44 -6.27 -8.83
N SER A 235 -9.68 -5.86 -7.83
CA SER A 235 -10.05 -5.93 -6.42
C SER A 235 -9.47 -4.72 -5.66
N THR A 236 -9.51 -3.53 -6.26
CA THR A 236 -8.99 -2.30 -5.65
C THR A 236 -10.01 -1.68 -4.68
N GLY A 237 -9.54 -0.90 -3.70
CA GLY A 237 -10.41 -0.34 -2.67
C GLY A 237 -10.84 -1.38 -1.62
N VAL A 238 -12.09 -1.28 -1.12
CA VAL A 238 -12.67 -2.22 -0.15
C VAL A 238 -13.33 -3.37 -0.90
N SER A 239 -12.63 -4.45 -1.09
CA SER A 239 -13.04 -5.60 -1.88
C SER A 239 -12.50 -6.90 -1.28
N THR A 240 -13.25 -7.99 -1.39
CA THR A 240 -12.87 -9.33 -0.90
C THR A 240 -12.22 -10.20 -1.97
N GLY A 241 -12.29 -9.82 -3.24
CA GLY A 241 -11.74 -10.57 -4.36
C GLY A 241 -12.10 -9.94 -5.71
N PRO A 242 -11.60 -10.47 -6.83
CA PRO A 242 -11.87 -9.91 -8.16
C PRO A 242 -13.35 -9.96 -8.52
N HIS A 243 -13.93 -8.78 -8.79
CA HIS A 243 -15.32 -8.61 -9.23
C HIS A 243 -15.52 -7.26 -9.89
N CYS A 244 -16.65 -7.07 -10.54
CA CYS A 244 -17.17 -5.77 -10.97
C CYS A 244 -18.33 -5.39 -10.06
N HIS A 245 -18.18 -4.33 -9.28
CA HIS A 245 -19.32 -3.70 -8.64
C HIS A 245 -20.03 -2.83 -9.69
N PHE A 246 -21.28 -3.16 -10.01
CA PHE A 246 -22.10 -2.44 -10.97
C PHE A 246 -23.26 -1.73 -10.29
N GLY A 247 -23.26 -0.40 -10.31
CA GLY A 247 -24.32 0.43 -9.75
C GLY A 247 -25.08 1.19 -10.82
N VAL A 248 -26.36 1.47 -10.55
CA VAL A 248 -27.18 2.41 -11.32
C VAL A 248 -27.66 3.50 -10.38
N SER A 249 -27.50 4.77 -10.76
CA SER A 249 -28.01 5.88 -9.97
C SER A 249 -28.89 6.82 -10.81
N ILE A 250 -29.91 7.37 -10.16
CA ILE A 250 -30.81 8.38 -10.71
C ILE A 250 -30.67 9.61 -9.84
N ASP A 251 -30.10 10.66 -10.40
CA ASP A 251 -29.81 11.92 -9.71
C ASP A 251 -29.07 11.73 -8.37
N GLY A 252 -28.07 10.87 -8.41
CA GLY A 252 -27.21 10.53 -7.28
C GLY A 252 -27.81 9.54 -6.26
N THR A 253 -29.03 9.04 -6.46
CA THR A 253 -29.62 7.98 -5.64
C THR A 253 -29.47 6.62 -6.34
N TYR A 254 -28.85 5.67 -5.67
CA TYR A 254 -28.68 4.31 -6.20
C TYR A 254 -30.01 3.56 -6.20
N VAL A 255 -30.28 2.87 -7.30
CA VAL A 255 -31.48 2.04 -7.53
C VAL A 255 -31.06 0.63 -7.92
N ASN A 256 -31.99 -0.33 -7.82
CA ASN A 256 -31.70 -1.72 -8.14
C ASN A 256 -31.28 -1.89 -9.60
N PRO A 257 -30.04 -2.32 -9.91
CA PRO A 257 -29.56 -2.48 -11.28
C PRO A 257 -30.35 -3.53 -12.08
N HIS A 258 -30.97 -4.52 -11.43
CA HIS A 258 -31.81 -5.52 -12.11
C HIS A 258 -32.96 -4.91 -12.92
N ASP A 259 -33.49 -3.75 -12.51
CA ASP A 259 -34.54 -3.08 -13.25
C ASP A 259 -34.06 -2.55 -14.62
N PHE A 260 -32.77 -2.39 -14.81
CA PHE A 260 -32.13 -1.79 -15.99
C PHE A 260 -31.43 -2.79 -16.89
N LEU A 261 -30.94 -3.90 -16.32
CA LEU A 261 -30.27 -4.94 -17.10
C LEU A 261 -31.27 -5.65 -18.01
N GLY A 262 -30.87 -5.86 -19.27
CA GLY A 262 -31.56 -6.76 -20.20
C GLY A 262 -31.35 -8.22 -19.78
N GLN A 263 -32.42 -9.00 -19.81
CA GLN A 263 -32.35 -10.45 -19.61
C GLN A 263 -31.71 -11.12 -20.81
#